data_e55aa3aee119c2901ad6f663cb66ab06
#
_entry.id   e55aa3aee119c2901ad6f663cb66ab06
#
_cell.length_a   1.000
_cell.length_b   1.000
_cell.length_c   1.000
_cell.angle_alpha   90.00
_cell.angle_beta   90.00
_cell.angle_gamma   90.00
#
_symmetry.space_group_name_H-M   'P 1'
#
loop_
_entity.id
_entity.type
_entity.pdbx_description
1 polymer ?
#
loop_
_entity_poly.entity_id
_entity_poly.type
_entity_poly.pdbx_seq_one_letter_code
_entity_poly.pdbx_strand_id
1 'polypeptide(L)'
;MSYSGLTWLRVGANTIGGDTTNNVRLPGRDVPAKVGILVRTGNAVRFEPILGVPVTIDSQPARAMTLLTDAVPKPSVVTVGTAGFKIMQRVDSLGVRTF
;
A
#
# COMPACT_ATOMS: atom_id res chain seq x y z
N MET A 1 -17.71 1.12 -9.76
CA MET A 1 -17.25 0.88 -8.41
C MET A 1 -15.76 0.57 -8.38
N SER A 2 -15.03 1.30 -7.61
CA SER A 2 -13.57 1.21 -7.62
C SER A 2 -12.99 0.41 -6.44
N TYR A 3 -13.82 0.00 -5.50
CA TYR A 3 -13.35 -0.73 -4.35
C TYR A 3 -12.97 -2.15 -4.73
N SER A 4 -11.73 -2.56 -4.49
CA SER A 4 -11.24 -3.88 -4.90
C SER A 4 -10.94 -4.80 -3.75
N GLY A 5 -10.64 -4.29 -2.57
CA GLY A 5 -10.33 -5.16 -1.46
C GLY A 5 -9.79 -4.46 -0.25
N LEU A 6 -9.74 -5.22 0.82
CA LEU A 6 -9.20 -4.79 2.09
C LEU A 6 -8.38 -5.94 2.65
N THR A 7 -7.14 -5.66 3.01
CA THR A 7 -6.24 -6.65 3.61
C THR A 7 -5.69 -6.08 4.91
N TRP A 8 -5.81 -6.83 5.98
CA TRP A 8 -5.25 -6.42 7.27
C TRP A 8 -3.76 -6.73 7.31
N LEU A 9 -2.97 -5.76 7.78
CA LEU A 9 -1.52 -5.91 7.87
C LEU A 9 -1.14 -6.65 9.16
N ARG A 10 -0.13 -7.51 9.04
CA ARG A 10 0.53 -8.08 10.22
C ARG A 10 1.66 -7.16 10.66
N VAL A 11 2.08 -7.28 11.90
CA VAL A 11 3.27 -6.57 12.40
C VAL A 11 4.49 -7.07 11.64
N GLY A 12 5.37 -6.15 11.24
CA GLY A 12 6.53 -6.47 10.45
C GLY A 12 6.29 -6.27 8.96
N ALA A 13 7.01 -7.01 8.14
CA ALA A 13 6.99 -6.83 6.69
C ALA A 13 5.79 -7.53 6.03
N ASN A 14 5.15 -6.80 5.13
CA ASN A 14 4.06 -7.32 4.30
C ASN A 14 4.40 -6.98 2.86
N THR A 15 4.51 -8.00 2.01
CA THR A 15 4.78 -7.75 0.59
C THR A 15 3.51 -7.29 -0.11
N ILE A 16 3.66 -6.40 -1.10
CA ILE A 16 2.54 -5.90 -1.88
C ILE A 16 2.91 -5.89 -3.36
N GLY A 17 1.97 -6.28 -4.18
CA GLY A 17 2.13 -6.34 -5.63
C GLY A 17 0.99 -7.07 -6.30
N GLY A 18 1.11 -7.24 -7.62
CA GLY A 18 0.06 -7.86 -8.43
C GLY A 18 -0.01 -9.39 -8.32
N ASP A 19 1.08 -10.02 -7.90
CA ASP A 19 1.14 -11.47 -7.78
C ASP A 19 0.35 -11.96 -6.56
N THR A 20 -0.29 -13.10 -6.69
CA THR A 20 -1.07 -13.71 -5.60
C THR A 20 -0.21 -14.18 -4.44
N THR A 21 1.10 -14.29 -4.61
CA THR A 21 2.02 -14.67 -3.53
C THR A 21 2.29 -13.53 -2.54
N ASN A 22 1.86 -12.31 -2.85
CA ASN A 22 2.04 -11.19 -1.95
C ASN A 22 1.08 -11.28 -0.77
N ASN A 23 1.49 -10.74 0.39
CA ASN A 23 0.62 -10.61 1.54
C ASN A 23 -0.56 -9.68 1.22
N VAL A 24 -0.30 -8.63 0.44
CA VAL A 24 -1.31 -7.72 -0.05
C VAL A 24 -1.29 -7.77 -1.56
N ARG A 25 -2.37 -8.23 -2.15
CA ARG A 25 -2.48 -8.25 -3.61
C ARG A 25 -3.08 -6.94 -4.09
N LEU A 26 -2.38 -6.32 -5.05
CA LEU A 26 -2.82 -5.08 -5.67
C LEU A 26 -3.33 -5.42 -7.08
N PRO A 27 -4.65 -5.53 -7.28
CA PRO A 27 -5.19 -5.98 -8.56
C PRO A 27 -5.05 -4.92 -9.64
N GLY A 28 -4.73 -5.35 -10.85
CA GLY A 28 -4.60 -4.47 -11.98
C GLY A 28 -3.75 -5.13 -13.06
N ARG A 29 -4.03 -4.82 -14.31
CA ARG A 29 -3.32 -5.41 -15.44
C ARG A 29 -1.87 -4.98 -15.52
N ASP A 30 -1.64 -3.73 -15.16
CA ASP A 30 -0.35 -3.07 -15.33
C ASP A 30 0.38 -2.94 -14.00
N VAL A 31 0.02 -3.78 -13.03
CA VAL A 31 0.68 -3.80 -11.73
C VAL A 31 1.76 -4.88 -11.73
N PRO A 32 3.03 -4.51 -11.48
CA PRO A 32 4.11 -5.50 -11.39
C PRO A 32 3.84 -6.53 -10.29
N ALA A 33 4.42 -7.72 -10.45
CA ALA A 33 4.26 -8.79 -9.48
C ALA A 33 4.68 -8.36 -8.07
N LYS A 34 5.73 -7.57 -7.97
CA LYS A 34 6.22 -7.00 -6.71
C LYS A 34 6.33 -5.50 -6.85
N VAL A 35 5.69 -4.77 -5.94
CA VAL A 35 5.69 -3.31 -5.94
C VAL A 35 6.54 -2.79 -4.79
N GLY A 36 6.49 -3.44 -3.64
CA GLY A 36 7.24 -2.97 -2.48
C GLY A 36 6.92 -3.79 -1.25
N ILE A 37 7.29 -3.22 -0.11
CA ILE A 37 7.05 -3.82 1.19
C ILE A 37 6.41 -2.77 2.08
N LEU A 38 5.37 -3.16 2.82
CA LEU A 38 4.76 -2.35 3.85
C LEU A 38 5.20 -2.90 5.20
N VAL A 39 5.92 -2.10 5.97
CA VAL A 39 6.42 -2.52 7.28
C VAL A 39 5.56 -1.85 8.35
N ARG A 40 4.83 -2.67 9.08
CA ARG A 40 4.00 -2.18 10.20
C ARG A 40 4.77 -2.26 11.50
N THR A 41 4.85 -1.13 12.20
CA THR A 41 5.42 -1.04 13.55
C THR A 41 4.41 -0.29 14.39
N GLY A 42 3.74 -0.99 15.30
CA GLY A 42 2.65 -0.39 16.08
C GLY A 42 1.55 0.12 15.16
N ASN A 43 1.28 1.43 15.20
CA ASN A 43 0.28 2.07 14.36
C ASN A 43 0.89 2.82 13.18
N ALA A 44 2.15 2.55 12.86
CA ALA A 44 2.84 3.19 11.76
C ALA A 44 3.10 2.17 10.64
N VAL A 45 2.99 2.63 9.40
CA VAL A 45 3.28 1.81 8.21
C VAL A 45 4.31 2.54 7.37
N ARG A 46 5.46 1.93 7.17
CA ARG A 46 6.49 2.43 6.28
C ARG A 46 6.41 1.68 4.96
N PHE A 47 6.37 2.41 3.87
CA PHE A 47 6.40 1.83 2.53
C PHE A 47 7.82 1.88 1.99
N GLU A 48 8.28 0.75 1.48
CA GLU A 48 9.58 0.62 0.83
C GLU A 48 9.36 0.13 -0.59
N PRO A 49 9.35 1.04 -1.58
CA PRO A 49 9.12 0.65 -2.97
C PRO A 49 10.30 -0.13 -3.53
N ILE A 50 10.03 -1.02 -4.47
CA ILE A 50 11.06 -1.72 -5.21
C ILE A 50 11.62 -0.76 -6.25
N LEU A 51 12.95 -0.67 -6.30
CA LEU A 51 13.64 0.20 -7.23
C LEU A 51 13.28 -0.18 -8.68
N GLY A 52 12.97 0.81 -9.49
CA GLY A 52 12.63 0.60 -10.89
C GLY A 52 11.13 0.41 -11.17
N VAL A 53 10.32 0.26 -10.13
CA VAL A 53 8.86 0.16 -10.30
C VAL A 53 8.26 1.56 -10.31
N PRO A 54 7.42 1.89 -11.31
CA PRO A 54 6.83 3.23 -11.40
C PRO A 54 5.68 3.41 -10.42
N VAL A 55 6.02 3.78 -9.20
CA VAL A 55 5.07 3.99 -8.11
C VAL A 55 5.04 5.47 -7.77
N THR A 56 3.86 6.01 -7.51
CA THR A 56 3.74 7.38 -7.00
C THR A 56 3.05 7.40 -5.64
N ILE A 57 3.43 8.37 -4.82
CA ILE A 57 2.75 8.66 -3.55
C ILE A 57 2.30 10.11 -3.66
N ASP A 58 0.99 10.33 -3.57
CA ASP A 58 0.37 11.66 -3.71
C ASP A 58 0.84 12.36 -5.00
N SER A 59 0.89 11.60 -6.09
CA SER A 59 1.28 12.06 -7.42
C SER A 59 2.76 12.43 -7.58
N GLN A 60 3.58 12.10 -6.60
CA GLN A 60 5.04 12.30 -6.68
C GLN A 60 5.73 10.94 -6.78
N PRO A 61 6.91 10.86 -7.40
CA PRO A 61 7.66 9.61 -7.43
C PRO A 61 7.84 9.04 -6.02
N ALA A 62 7.60 7.75 -5.88
CA ALA A 62 7.64 7.11 -4.56
C ALA A 62 9.06 6.98 -4.03
N ARG A 63 9.17 7.06 -2.72
CA ARG A 63 10.40 6.81 -1.97
C ARG A 63 10.02 6.09 -0.69
N ALA A 64 10.99 5.51 -0.01
CA ALA A 64 10.75 4.90 1.28
C ALA A 64 10.32 5.98 2.28
N MET A 65 9.13 5.81 2.85
CA MET A 65 8.60 6.79 3.80
C MET A 65 7.45 6.19 4.59
N THR A 66 7.16 6.80 5.72
CA THR A 66 5.97 6.44 6.50
C THR A 66 4.74 7.03 5.84
N LEU A 67 3.75 6.17 5.59
CA LEU A 67 2.50 6.60 4.96
C LEU A 67 1.54 7.16 6.00
N LEU A 68 0.82 8.20 5.62
CA LEU A 68 -0.27 8.73 6.44
C LEU A 68 -1.49 7.83 6.28
N THR A 69 -2.14 7.51 7.39
CA THR A 69 -3.35 6.68 7.39
C THR A 69 -4.60 7.55 7.30
N ASP A 70 -5.76 6.92 7.24
CA ASP A 70 -7.03 7.63 7.21
C ASP A 70 -7.41 8.25 8.57
N ALA A 71 -6.53 8.16 9.55
CA ALA A 71 -6.69 8.92 10.81
C ALA A 71 -6.49 10.42 10.60
N VAL A 72 -5.89 10.81 9.48
CA VAL A 72 -5.71 12.22 9.12
C VAL A 72 -6.64 12.59 7.96
N PRO A 73 -6.97 13.89 7.76
CA PRO A 73 -7.87 14.30 6.68
C PRO A 73 -7.39 13.95 5.28
N LYS A 74 -6.07 13.91 5.06
CA LYS A 74 -5.49 13.57 3.76
C LYS A 74 -4.52 12.41 3.91
N PRO A 75 -5.02 11.17 3.87
CA PRO A 75 -4.13 10.02 3.91
C PRO A 75 -3.30 9.92 2.64
N SER A 76 -2.14 9.27 2.75
CA SER A 76 -1.29 9.03 1.58
C SER A 76 -2.00 8.12 0.58
N VAL A 77 -1.88 8.45 -0.70
CA VAL A 77 -2.44 7.66 -1.79
C VAL A 77 -1.29 7.13 -2.62
N VAL A 78 -1.13 5.82 -2.67
CA VAL A 78 -0.09 5.16 -3.45
C VAL A 78 -0.73 4.62 -4.72
N THR A 79 -0.15 4.94 -5.87
CA THR A 79 -0.66 4.46 -7.15
C THR A 79 0.41 3.77 -7.96
N VAL A 80 0.01 2.71 -8.65
CA VAL A 80 0.85 1.93 -9.56
C VAL A 80 -0.01 1.59 -10.77
N GLY A 81 0.31 2.15 -11.93
CA GLY A 81 -0.53 1.95 -13.10
C GLY A 81 -1.93 2.47 -12.83
N THR A 82 -2.92 1.61 -13.06
CA THR A 82 -4.33 1.97 -12.82
C THR A 82 -4.81 1.59 -11.42
N ALA A 83 -3.96 0.96 -10.62
CA ALA A 83 -4.31 0.53 -9.27
C ALA A 83 -3.75 1.48 -8.22
N GLY A 84 -4.31 1.42 -7.02
CA GLY A 84 -3.83 2.23 -5.92
C GLY A 84 -4.25 1.66 -4.58
N PHE A 85 -3.70 2.24 -3.51
CA PHE A 85 -4.11 1.85 -2.17
C PHE A 85 -3.93 2.97 -1.17
N LYS A 86 -4.63 2.85 -0.06
CA LYS A 86 -4.54 3.71 1.12
C LYS A 86 -4.43 2.84 2.34
N ILE A 87 -3.93 3.41 3.43
CA ILE A 87 -3.84 2.72 4.71
C ILE A 87 -5.01 3.15 5.59
N MET A 88 -5.76 2.16 6.09
CA MET A 88 -6.86 2.38 7.02
C MET A 88 -6.38 2.08 8.44
N GLN A 89 -6.64 3.00 9.37
CA GLN A 89 -6.28 2.81 10.77
C GLN A 89 -7.54 2.58 11.60
N ARG A 90 -7.52 1.50 12.37
CA ARG A 90 -8.57 1.18 13.35
C ARG A 90 -7.90 1.01 14.71
N VAL A 91 -8.69 0.79 15.76
CA VAL A 91 -8.17 0.79 17.13
C VAL A 91 -6.96 -0.12 17.30
N ASP A 92 -7.05 -1.36 16.83
CA ASP A 92 -5.99 -2.35 17.00
C ASP A 92 -5.37 -2.81 15.68
N SER A 93 -5.78 -2.23 14.56
CA SER A 93 -5.47 -2.82 13.26
C SER A 93 -5.12 -1.76 12.24
N LEU A 94 -4.27 -2.14 11.30
CA LEU A 94 -4.00 -1.36 10.11
C LEU A 94 -4.33 -2.21 8.90
N GLY A 95 -5.07 -1.65 7.97
CA GLY A 95 -5.48 -2.34 6.76
C GLY A 95 -5.07 -1.59 5.52
N VAL A 96 -5.01 -2.31 4.41
CA VAL A 96 -4.75 -1.73 3.10
C VAL A 96 -6.03 -1.84 2.30
N ARG A 97 -6.56 -0.70 1.90
CA ARG A 97 -7.70 -0.63 1.00
C ARG A 97 -7.21 -0.37 -0.42
N THR A 98 -7.45 -1.33 -1.31
CA THR A 98 -7.06 -1.21 -2.71
C THR A 98 -8.21 -0.68 -3.55
N PHE A 99 -7.88 -0.02 -4.64
CA PHE A 99 -8.88 0.49 -5.58
C PHE A 99 -8.32 0.60 -7.00
#